data_9c0f657bd678eefef0004682078c4a76
#
_entry.id   9c0f657bd678eefef0004682078c4a76
#
_cell.length_a   1.000
_cell.length_b   1.000
_cell.length_c   1.000
_cell.angle_alpha   90.00
_cell.angle_beta   90.00
_cell.angle_gamma   90.00
#
_symmetry.space_group_name_H-M   'P 1'
#
loop_
_entity.id
_entity.type
_entity.pdbx_description
1 polymer ?
#
loop_
_entity_poly.entity_id
_entity_poly.type
_entity_poly.pdbx_seq_one_letter_code
_entity_poly.pdbx_strand_id
1 'polypeptide(L)'
;MRDITKERIVYKPFEYQEPFDYWLKQHQAHWLHTEVPMMSDVNDWKQNLNKTEKNIIGTILKGFAQTETVVNDYWSSLVTKWFRKPEIIMMAVTFGAFE
;
A
#
# COMPACT_ATOMS: atom_id res chain seq x y z
N MET A 1 -4.74 -3.88 -31.31
CA MET A 1 -4.65 -2.68 -30.46
C MET A 1 -4.90 -3.04 -29.02
N ARG A 2 -4.06 -2.53 -28.09
CA ARG A 2 -4.26 -2.78 -26.68
C ARG A 2 -5.44 -1.95 -26.15
N ASP A 3 -6.24 -2.58 -25.31
CA ASP A 3 -7.35 -1.91 -24.65
C ASP A 3 -7.28 -2.25 -23.16
N ILE A 4 -6.88 -1.27 -22.34
CA ILE A 4 -6.65 -1.46 -20.92
C ILE A 4 -7.94 -1.80 -20.15
N THR A 5 -9.10 -1.47 -20.71
CA THR A 5 -10.40 -1.76 -20.09
C THR A 5 -10.89 -3.17 -20.37
N LYS A 6 -10.25 -3.88 -21.29
CA LYS A 6 -10.68 -5.21 -21.72
C LYS A 6 -10.07 -6.27 -20.83
N GLU A 7 -10.92 -7.14 -20.27
CA GLU A 7 -10.46 -8.25 -19.44
C GLU A 7 -9.63 -9.24 -20.25
N ARG A 8 -8.58 -9.78 -19.60
CA ARG A 8 -7.82 -10.92 -20.11
C ARG A 8 -7.65 -11.92 -18.99
N ILE A 9 -8.01 -13.17 -19.25
CA ILE A 9 -7.88 -14.25 -18.27
C ILE A 9 -6.52 -14.93 -18.41
N VAL A 10 -6.02 -15.06 -19.64
CA VAL A 10 -4.72 -15.69 -19.91
C VAL A 10 -3.61 -14.84 -19.33
N TYR A 11 -2.74 -15.45 -18.54
CA TYR A 11 -1.69 -14.73 -17.80
C TYR A 11 -0.73 -13.99 -18.73
N LYS A 12 -0.17 -14.69 -19.71
CA LYS A 12 0.80 -14.12 -20.66
C LYS A 12 0.33 -14.29 -22.09
N PRO A 13 0.80 -13.45 -23.01
CA PRO A 13 1.80 -12.38 -22.82
C PRO A 13 1.22 -11.14 -22.16
N PHE A 14 2.05 -10.43 -21.40
CA PHE A 14 1.64 -9.15 -20.80
C PHE A 14 1.51 -8.08 -21.87
N GLU A 15 0.44 -7.32 -21.79
CA GLU A 15 0.23 -6.17 -22.66
C GLU A 15 0.85 -4.91 -22.03
N TYR A 16 0.94 -4.87 -20.69
CA TYR A 16 1.47 -3.76 -19.94
C TYR A 16 2.54 -4.28 -18.99
N GLN A 17 3.79 -4.10 -19.35
CA GLN A 17 4.91 -4.61 -18.56
C GLN A 17 5.12 -3.79 -17.28
N GLU A 18 4.85 -2.49 -17.31
CA GLU A 18 5.11 -1.61 -16.17
C GLU A 18 4.39 -2.02 -14.89
N PRO A 19 3.10 -2.39 -14.91
CA PRO A 19 2.45 -2.88 -13.68
C PRO A 19 3.15 -4.10 -13.08
N PHE A 20 3.61 -5.03 -13.91
CA PHE A 20 4.37 -6.18 -13.44
C PHE A 20 5.68 -5.76 -12.79
N ASP A 21 6.38 -4.80 -13.39
CA ASP A 21 7.64 -4.29 -12.84
C ASP A 21 7.42 -3.63 -11.47
N TYR A 22 6.33 -2.88 -11.28
CA TYR A 22 5.98 -2.29 -10.00
C TYR A 22 5.60 -3.36 -8.96
N TRP A 23 4.89 -4.40 -9.38
CA TRP A 23 4.60 -5.55 -8.52
C TRP A 23 5.90 -6.16 -7.99
N LEU A 24 6.85 -6.39 -8.89
CA LEU A 24 8.15 -6.96 -8.51
C LEU A 24 8.92 -6.05 -7.55
N LYS A 25 8.95 -4.75 -7.84
CA LYS A 25 9.64 -3.77 -6.99
C LYS A 25 9.04 -3.72 -5.59
N GLN A 26 7.73 -3.83 -5.46
CA GLN A 26 7.06 -3.85 -4.16
C GLN A 26 7.52 -5.07 -3.33
N HIS A 27 7.60 -6.22 -3.94
CA HIS A 27 8.08 -7.41 -3.25
C HIS A 27 9.55 -7.29 -2.84
N GLN A 28 10.38 -6.70 -3.69
CA GLN A 28 11.81 -6.51 -3.39
C GLN A 28 12.04 -5.48 -2.28
N ALA A 29 11.17 -4.50 -2.15
CA ALA A 29 11.28 -3.44 -1.15
C ALA A 29 10.50 -3.74 0.13
N HIS A 30 9.83 -4.87 0.22
CA HIS A 30 8.97 -5.22 1.35
C HIS A 30 9.77 -5.35 2.65
N TRP A 31 9.21 -4.82 3.72
CA TRP A 31 9.73 -4.98 5.07
C TRP A 31 8.56 -5.12 6.05
N LEU A 32 8.84 -5.72 7.21
CA LEU A 32 7.84 -5.89 8.25
C LEU A 32 7.99 -4.77 9.29
N HIS A 33 6.85 -4.31 9.82
CA HIS A 33 6.88 -3.29 10.88
C HIS A 33 7.71 -3.73 12.09
N THR A 34 7.80 -5.05 12.33
CA THR A 34 8.59 -5.61 13.43
C THR A 34 10.09 -5.45 13.21
N GLU A 35 10.54 -5.12 12.00
CA GLU A 35 11.95 -4.87 11.71
C GLU A 35 12.41 -3.49 12.13
N VAL A 36 11.46 -2.59 12.43
CA VAL A 36 11.77 -1.22 12.85
C VAL A 36 11.87 -1.16 14.37
N PRO A 37 13.03 -0.78 14.94
CA PRO A 37 13.18 -0.70 16.39
C PRO A 37 12.42 0.52 16.92
N MET A 38 11.45 0.28 17.80
CA MET A 38 10.56 1.34 18.34
C MET A 38 10.79 1.63 19.82
N MET A 39 11.78 1.00 20.44
CA MET A 39 11.95 1.13 21.89
C MET A 39 12.23 2.58 22.32
N SER A 40 13.07 3.30 21.59
CA SER A 40 13.36 4.70 21.89
C SER A 40 12.11 5.58 21.71
N ASP A 41 11.28 5.27 20.71
CA ASP A 41 10.04 5.99 20.47
C ASP A 41 9.04 5.77 21.60
N VAL A 42 8.95 4.54 22.10
CA VAL A 42 8.09 4.22 23.25
C VAL A 42 8.52 5.03 24.47
N ASN A 43 9.82 5.12 24.72
CA ASN A 43 10.36 5.89 25.83
C ASN A 43 10.06 7.38 25.66
N ASP A 44 10.26 7.93 24.46
CA ASP A 44 9.94 9.33 24.18
C ASP A 44 8.46 9.60 24.41
N TRP A 45 7.58 8.71 23.97
CA TRP A 45 6.15 8.84 24.16
C TRP A 45 5.77 8.90 25.64
N LYS A 46 6.38 8.04 26.44
CA LYS A 46 6.05 7.93 27.87
C LYS A 46 6.65 9.04 28.72
N GLN A 47 7.85 9.50 28.39
CA GLN A 47 8.63 10.35 29.29
C GLN A 47 9.00 11.72 28.74
N ASN A 48 9.27 11.85 27.45
CA ASN A 48 9.86 13.07 26.90
C ASN A 48 8.85 14.00 26.21
N LEU A 49 7.73 13.48 25.73
CA LEU A 49 6.71 14.28 25.06
C LEU A 49 5.70 14.82 26.08
N ASN A 50 5.36 16.09 25.95
CA ASN A 50 4.30 16.69 26.77
C ASN A 50 2.92 16.35 26.17
N LYS A 51 1.86 16.75 26.88
CA LYS A 51 0.48 16.45 26.49
C LYS A 51 0.12 17.03 25.12
N THR A 52 0.57 18.26 24.85
CA THR A 52 0.29 18.92 23.57
C THR A 52 0.97 18.19 22.41
N GLU A 53 2.23 17.83 22.57
CA GLU A 53 2.99 17.08 21.57
C GLU A 53 2.34 15.73 21.28
N LYS A 54 1.96 14.99 22.33
CA LYS A 54 1.26 13.70 22.16
C LYS A 54 -0.05 13.85 21.41
N ASN A 55 -0.80 14.91 21.71
CA ASN A 55 -2.08 15.15 21.05
C ASN A 55 -1.90 15.44 19.57
N ILE A 56 -0.92 16.27 19.22
CA ILE A 56 -0.63 16.62 17.82
C ILE A 56 -0.19 15.37 17.04
N ILE A 57 0.80 14.64 17.56
CA ILE A 57 1.33 13.45 16.90
C ILE A 57 0.25 12.38 16.76
N GLY A 58 -0.50 12.13 17.85
CA GLY A 58 -1.57 11.14 17.82
C GLY A 58 -2.67 11.46 16.81
N THR A 59 -3.03 12.73 16.69
CA THR A 59 -4.05 13.17 15.73
C THR A 59 -3.57 12.95 14.29
N ILE A 60 -2.31 13.29 14.00
CA ILE A 60 -1.72 13.09 12.67
C ILE A 60 -1.69 11.60 12.34
N LEU A 61 -1.24 10.75 13.26
CA LEU A 61 -1.14 9.31 13.03
C LEU A 61 -2.51 8.68 12.83
N LYS A 62 -3.53 9.13 13.56
CA LYS A 62 -4.91 8.66 13.35
C LYS A 62 -5.43 9.04 11.98
N GLY A 63 -5.09 10.25 11.52
CA GLY A 63 -5.45 10.71 10.18
C GLY A 63 -4.81 9.84 9.10
N PHE A 64 -3.53 9.52 9.23
CA PHE A 64 -2.85 8.61 8.32
C PHE A 64 -3.50 7.23 8.32
N ALA A 65 -3.76 6.67 9.49
CA ALA A 65 -4.38 5.34 9.59
C ALA A 65 -5.73 5.30 8.89
N GLN A 66 -6.54 6.34 9.02
CA GLN A 66 -7.83 6.43 8.34
C GLN A 66 -7.65 6.54 6.83
N THR A 67 -6.67 7.33 6.38
CA THR A 67 -6.36 7.48 4.95
C THR A 67 -5.92 6.14 4.34
N GLU A 68 -5.14 5.35 5.07
CA GLU A 68 -4.66 4.05 4.58
C GLU A 68 -5.80 3.08 4.29
N THR A 69 -6.89 3.11 5.03
CA THR A 69 -8.03 2.24 4.73
C THR A 69 -8.68 2.60 3.40
N VAL A 70 -8.73 3.88 3.06
CA VAL A 70 -9.24 4.35 1.77
C VAL A 70 -8.30 3.97 0.63
N VAL A 71 -6.98 4.12 0.84
CA VAL A 71 -5.97 3.74 -0.15
C VAL A 71 -6.01 2.23 -0.41
N ASN A 72 -6.16 1.44 0.65
CA ASN A 72 -6.30 -0.01 0.52
C ASN A 72 -7.51 -0.37 -0.35
N ASP A 73 -8.66 0.24 -0.10
CA ASP A 73 -9.88 -0.01 -0.87
C ASP A 73 -9.70 0.38 -2.33
N TYR A 74 -9.05 1.51 -2.59
CA TYR A 74 -8.77 1.95 -3.97
C TYR A 74 -8.01 0.87 -4.75
N TRP A 75 -6.89 0.38 -4.20
CA TRP A 75 -6.08 -0.63 -4.88
C TRP A 75 -6.74 -2.00 -4.94
N SER A 76 -7.31 -2.46 -3.82
CA SER A 76 -7.81 -3.83 -3.71
C SER A 76 -9.17 -4.03 -4.37
N SER A 77 -10.02 -3.01 -4.38
CA SER A 77 -11.40 -3.14 -4.82
C SER A 77 -11.70 -2.37 -6.09
N LEU A 78 -11.22 -1.13 -6.21
CA LEU A 78 -11.59 -0.26 -7.32
C LEU A 78 -10.72 -0.50 -8.55
N VAL A 79 -9.40 -0.45 -8.40
CA VAL A 79 -8.49 -0.67 -9.53
C VAL A 79 -8.68 -2.05 -10.13
N THR A 80 -8.83 -3.07 -9.29
CA THR A 80 -9.05 -4.44 -9.74
C THR A 80 -10.39 -4.62 -10.44
N LYS A 81 -11.38 -3.81 -10.09
CA LYS A 81 -12.68 -3.81 -10.76
C LYS A 81 -12.62 -3.14 -12.12
N TRP A 82 -11.89 -2.02 -12.22
CA TRP A 82 -11.82 -1.23 -13.44
C TRP A 82 -10.90 -1.85 -14.50
N PHE A 83 -9.80 -2.45 -14.07
CA PHE A 83 -8.76 -2.96 -14.96
C PHE A 83 -8.53 -4.45 -14.69
N ARG A 84 -8.92 -5.28 -15.64
CA ARG A 84 -8.96 -6.73 -15.46
C ARG A 84 -7.83 -7.47 -16.20
N LYS A 85 -6.67 -6.83 -16.36
CA LYS A 85 -5.46 -7.50 -16.87
C LYS A 85 -4.71 -8.14 -15.72
N PRO A 86 -4.23 -9.39 -15.82
CA PRO A 86 -3.52 -10.04 -14.71
C PRO A 86 -2.36 -9.22 -14.16
N GLU A 87 -1.55 -8.60 -14.98
CA GLU A 87 -0.42 -7.78 -14.55
C GLU A 87 -0.88 -6.57 -13.72
N ILE A 88 -2.02 -5.98 -14.04
CA ILE A 88 -2.57 -4.85 -13.29
C ILE A 88 -3.19 -5.32 -11.98
N ILE A 89 -3.94 -6.42 -12.01
CA ILE A 89 -4.57 -6.99 -10.81
C ILE A 89 -3.51 -7.39 -9.78
N MET A 90 -2.43 -8.04 -10.24
CA MET A 90 -1.32 -8.45 -9.36
C MET A 90 -0.70 -7.24 -8.66
N MET A 91 -0.41 -6.20 -9.41
CA MET A 91 0.15 -4.96 -8.86
C MET A 91 -0.81 -4.33 -7.84
N ALA A 92 -2.08 -4.19 -8.20
CA ALA A 92 -3.07 -3.51 -7.38
C ALA A 92 -3.31 -4.25 -6.06
N VAL A 93 -3.45 -5.56 -6.10
CA VAL A 93 -3.65 -6.38 -4.90
C VAL A 93 -2.43 -6.29 -3.97
N THR A 94 -1.22 -6.31 -4.55
CA THR A 94 0.01 -6.20 -3.77
C THR A 94 0.14 -4.82 -3.12
N PHE A 95 -0.16 -3.76 -3.86
CA PHE A 95 -0.15 -2.40 -3.31
C PHE A 95 -1.16 -2.27 -2.17
N GLY A 96 -2.35 -2.84 -2.34
CA GLY A 96 -3.37 -2.85 -1.29
C GLY A 96 -2.91 -3.61 -0.04
N ALA A 97 -2.28 -4.76 -0.22
CA ALA A 97 -1.80 -5.58 0.89
C ALA A 97 -0.69 -4.89 1.70
N PHE A 98 0.16 -4.09 1.03
CA PHE A 98 1.30 -3.43 1.69
C PHE A 98 0.93 -2.06 2.28
N GLU A 99 -0.28 -1.59 2.06
CA GLU A 99 -0.78 -0.40 2.73
C GLU A 99 -1.30 -0.75 4.12
#